data_7fbeefd84416ee1cc0d2c91273c3bcfa
#
_entry.id   7fbeefd84416ee1cc0d2c91273c3bcfa
#
_cell.length_a   1.000
_cell.length_b   1.000
_cell.length_c   1.000
_cell.angle_alpha   90.00
_cell.angle_beta   90.00
_cell.angle_gamma   90.00
#
_symmetry.space_group_name_H-M   'P 1'
#
loop_
_entity.id
_entity.type
_entity.pdbx_description
1 polymer ?
#
loop_
_entity_poly.entity_id
_entity_poly.type
_entity_poly.pdbx_seq_one_letter_code
_entity_poly.pdbx_strand_id
1 'polypeptide(L)'
;DYGDMLDFVERESLVDHVDPVQYSLRLLVPPSSLLLESPALRPFLDGLVQEDFSYRWTHPDPRVEALHAAVAAHVAEAAEREEDPAVTFDRVRARWAAAAGLSPGPSLAAGLPRDRARPPRMTEPWFC
;
A
#
# COMPACT_ATOMS: atom_id res chain seq x y z
N ASP A 1 -4.47 -5.69 10.79
CA ASP A 1 -5.13 -5.09 9.61
C ASP A 1 -4.23 -4.05 8.95
N TYR A 2 -4.74 -3.26 7.99
CA TYR A 2 -3.94 -2.25 7.30
C TYR A 2 -3.49 -1.12 8.24
N GLY A 3 -4.35 -0.72 9.17
CA GLY A 3 -4.01 0.27 10.19
C GLY A 3 -2.90 -0.22 11.12
N ASP A 4 -2.98 -1.47 11.58
CA ASP A 4 -1.94 -2.07 12.44
C ASP A 4 -0.57 -2.08 11.74
N MET A 5 -0.55 -2.28 10.41
CA MET A 5 0.68 -2.20 9.62
C MET A 5 1.25 -0.77 9.60
N LEU A 6 0.40 0.24 9.38
CA LEU A 6 0.84 1.64 9.40
C LEU A 6 1.35 2.05 10.79
N ASP A 7 0.63 1.66 11.84
CA ASP A 7 1.03 1.90 13.22
C ASP A 7 2.37 1.22 13.57
N PHE A 8 2.60 0.02 13.03
CA PHE A 8 3.87 -0.68 13.18
C PHE A 8 5.02 0.08 12.51
N VAL A 9 4.83 0.53 11.25
CA VAL A 9 5.86 1.29 10.52
C VAL A 9 6.23 2.57 11.27
N GLU A 10 5.24 3.28 11.81
CA GLU A 10 5.47 4.50 12.58
C GLU A 10 6.19 4.20 13.90
N ARG A 11 5.68 3.26 14.69
CA ARG A 11 6.22 2.90 16.01
C ARG A 11 7.66 2.42 15.95
N GLU A 12 8.00 1.65 14.93
CA GLU A 12 9.35 1.10 14.74
C GLU A 12 10.27 2.05 13.94
N SER A 13 9.80 3.27 13.64
CA SER A 13 10.56 4.28 12.86
C SER A 13 11.04 3.77 11.49
N LEU A 14 10.22 2.98 10.80
CA LEU A 14 10.57 2.32 9.55
C LEU A 14 10.22 3.12 8.29
N VAL A 15 9.67 4.32 8.40
CA VAL A 15 9.13 5.08 7.27
C VAL A 15 10.15 5.34 6.16
N ASP A 16 11.43 5.52 6.52
CA ASP A 16 12.52 5.71 5.54
C ASP A 16 13.07 4.38 4.98
N HIS A 17 12.69 3.25 5.59
CA HIS A 17 13.15 1.91 5.23
C HIS A 17 12.10 1.11 4.42
N VAL A 18 10.85 1.58 4.39
CA VAL A 18 9.75 0.97 3.62
C VAL A 18 9.52 1.79 2.38
N ASP A 19 9.67 1.17 1.20
CA ASP A 19 9.31 1.86 -0.04
C ASP A 19 7.80 2.11 -0.08
N PRO A 20 7.33 3.34 -0.40
CA PRO A 20 5.90 3.65 -0.45
C PRO A 20 5.04 2.73 -1.30
N VAL A 21 5.59 2.08 -2.34
CA VAL A 21 4.87 1.08 -3.12
C VAL A 21 4.34 -0.06 -2.26
N GLN A 22 5.03 -0.40 -1.18
CA GLN A 22 4.64 -1.47 -0.26
C GLN A 22 3.28 -1.20 0.40
N TYR A 23 2.87 0.06 0.51
CA TYR A 23 1.56 0.42 1.06
C TYR A 23 0.39 0.13 0.12
N SER A 24 0.67 -0.09 -1.17
CA SER A 24 -0.34 -0.36 -2.20
C SER A 24 -0.31 -1.79 -2.74
N LEU A 25 0.51 -2.68 -2.17
CA LEU A 25 0.58 -4.07 -2.63
C LEU A 25 -0.73 -4.82 -2.40
N ARG A 26 -1.09 -5.63 -3.37
CA ARG A 26 -2.20 -6.59 -3.28
C ARG A 26 -1.68 -8.01 -3.29
N LEU A 27 -2.48 -8.90 -2.71
CA LEU A 27 -2.26 -10.33 -2.83
C LEU A 27 -2.32 -10.75 -4.29
N LEU A 28 -1.26 -11.36 -4.80
CA LEU A 28 -1.23 -11.99 -6.11
C LEU A 28 -1.72 -13.44 -5.99
N VAL A 29 -2.57 -13.85 -6.91
CA VAL A 29 -3.12 -15.21 -6.97
C VAL A 29 -2.75 -15.83 -8.32
N PRO A 30 -1.51 -16.33 -8.46
CA PRO A 30 -1.06 -16.93 -9.72
C PRO A 30 -1.79 -18.24 -10.03
N PRO A 31 -1.79 -18.69 -11.29
CA PRO A 31 -2.23 -20.03 -11.66
C PRO A 31 -1.53 -21.09 -10.80
N SER A 32 -2.27 -22.10 -10.37
CA SER A 32 -1.79 -23.16 -9.47
C SER A 32 -1.55 -22.73 -8.01
N SER A 33 -1.95 -21.52 -7.61
CA SER A 33 -1.94 -21.12 -6.20
C SER A 33 -2.93 -21.96 -5.38
N LEU A 34 -2.51 -22.43 -4.20
CA LEU A 34 -3.40 -23.13 -3.26
C LEU A 34 -4.57 -22.24 -2.80
N LEU A 35 -4.45 -20.93 -2.92
CA LEU A 35 -5.54 -19.99 -2.63
C LEU A 35 -6.74 -20.15 -3.55
N LEU A 36 -6.56 -20.69 -4.75
CA LEU A 36 -7.65 -21.00 -5.69
C LEU A 36 -8.58 -22.11 -5.16
N GLU A 37 -8.07 -22.95 -4.26
CA GLU A 37 -8.83 -24.02 -3.61
C GLU A 37 -9.53 -23.54 -2.34
N SER A 38 -9.20 -22.34 -1.85
CA SER A 38 -9.77 -21.78 -0.61
C SER A 38 -11.26 -21.44 -0.79
N PRO A 39 -12.17 -22.08 -0.02
CA PRO A 39 -13.58 -21.73 -0.06
C PRO A 39 -13.85 -20.26 0.35
N ALA A 40 -12.98 -19.70 1.16
CA ALA A 40 -13.11 -18.31 1.64
C ALA A 40 -12.75 -17.29 0.55
N LEU A 41 -11.81 -17.61 -0.34
CA LEU A 41 -11.38 -16.67 -1.41
C LEU A 41 -12.17 -16.86 -2.71
N ARG A 42 -12.58 -18.10 -3.01
CA ARG A 42 -13.24 -18.45 -4.27
C ARG A 42 -14.40 -17.53 -4.69
N PRO A 43 -15.29 -17.07 -3.78
CA PRO A 43 -16.39 -16.17 -4.15
C PRO A 43 -15.96 -14.78 -4.62
N PHE A 44 -14.71 -14.40 -4.36
CA PHE A 44 -14.15 -13.08 -4.65
C PHE A 44 -13.17 -13.09 -5.82
N LEU A 45 -12.89 -14.29 -6.37
CA LEU A 45 -12.02 -14.45 -7.53
C LEU A 45 -12.80 -14.13 -8.81
N ASP A 46 -12.17 -13.28 -9.64
CA ASP A 46 -12.56 -13.03 -11.01
C ASP A 46 -11.74 -13.93 -11.97
N GLY A 47 -11.74 -13.63 -13.26
CA GLY A 47 -11.00 -14.39 -14.25
C GLY A 47 -9.48 -14.25 -14.16
N LEU A 48 -8.76 -15.20 -14.77
CA LEU A 48 -7.32 -15.12 -14.99
C LEU A 48 -7.01 -14.00 -15.99
N VAL A 49 -6.11 -13.11 -15.62
CA VAL A 49 -5.52 -12.11 -16.51
C VAL A 49 -4.19 -12.65 -16.98
N GLN A 50 -4.10 -12.96 -18.26
CA GLN A 50 -2.94 -13.62 -18.86
C GLN A 50 -1.68 -12.75 -18.79
N GLU A 51 -1.83 -11.45 -19.02
CA GLU A 51 -0.74 -10.47 -18.99
C GLU A 51 -0.12 -10.34 -17.61
N ASP A 52 -0.94 -10.41 -16.57
CA ASP A 52 -0.51 -10.30 -15.16
C ASP A 52 -0.11 -11.66 -14.58
N PHE A 53 -0.36 -12.74 -15.29
CA PHE A 53 -0.20 -14.11 -14.80
C PHE A 53 -0.83 -14.34 -13.42
N SER A 54 -1.97 -13.72 -13.19
CA SER A 54 -2.66 -13.71 -11.91
C SER A 54 -4.17 -13.67 -12.07
N TYR A 55 -4.89 -14.29 -11.17
CA TYR A 55 -6.34 -14.11 -11.05
C TYR A 55 -6.63 -12.76 -10.42
N ARG A 56 -7.57 -12.02 -11.02
CA ARG A 56 -8.15 -10.86 -10.35
C ARG A 56 -9.05 -11.31 -9.22
N TRP A 57 -9.12 -10.48 -8.22
CA TRP A 57 -10.06 -10.65 -7.13
C TRP A 57 -10.49 -9.27 -6.61
N THR A 58 -11.70 -9.24 -6.08
CA THR A 58 -12.32 -8.00 -5.58
C THR A 58 -12.65 -8.19 -4.11
N HIS A 59 -12.25 -7.25 -3.27
CA HIS A 59 -12.57 -7.30 -1.85
C HIS A 59 -14.10 -7.14 -1.65
N PRO A 60 -14.76 -7.91 -0.75
CA PRO A 60 -16.20 -7.81 -0.53
C PRO A 60 -16.66 -6.45 -0.02
N ASP A 61 -15.80 -5.70 0.67
CA ASP A 61 -16.09 -4.33 1.09
C ASP A 61 -15.58 -3.33 0.04
N PRO A 62 -16.47 -2.61 -0.66
CA PRO A 62 -16.09 -1.64 -1.69
C PRO A 62 -15.26 -0.46 -1.14
N ARG A 63 -15.32 -0.19 0.16
CA ARG A 63 -14.50 0.86 0.79
C ARG A 63 -13.02 0.46 0.79
N VAL A 64 -12.72 -0.83 0.93
CA VAL A 64 -11.35 -1.35 0.87
C VAL A 64 -10.81 -1.22 -0.56
N GLU A 65 -11.63 -1.53 -1.58
CA GLU A 65 -11.25 -1.34 -2.99
C GLU A 65 -10.98 0.14 -3.30
N ALA A 66 -11.86 1.03 -2.86
CA ALA A 66 -11.70 2.47 -3.05
C ALA A 66 -10.44 3.01 -2.35
N LEU A 67 -10.17 2.55 -1.13
CA LEU A 67 -8.96 2.90 -0.39
C LEU A 67 -7.71 2.42 -1.14
N HIS A 68 -7.68 1.16 -1.58
CA HIS A 68 -6.56 0.61 -2.34
C HIS A 68 -6.27 1.44 -3.59
N ALA A 69 -7.30 1.72 -4.41
CA ALA A 69 -7.15 2.52 -5.63
C ALA A 69 -6.59 3.93 -5.32
N ALA A 70 -7.10 4.57 -4.25
CA ALA A 70 -6.65 5.90 -3.84
C ALA A 70 -5.21 5.90 -3.32
N VAL A 71 -4.79 4.86 -2.60
CA VAL A 71 -3.41 4.71 -2.11
C VAL A 71 -2.48 4.41 -3.28
N ALA A 72 -2.83 3.49 -4.17
CA ALA A 72 -2.01 3.13 -5.33
C ALA A 72 -1.76 4.35 -6.26
N ALA A 73 -2.81 5.11 -6.59
CA ALA A 73 -2.67 6.33 -7.38
C ALA A 73 -1.75 7.35 -6.70
N HIS A 74 -1.92 7.53 -5.38
CA HIS A 74 -1.10 8.48 -4.63
C HIS A 74 0.38 8.06 -4.58
N VAL A 75 0.65 6.78 -4.36
CA VAL A 75 2.02 6.25 -4.31
C VAL A 75 2.71 6.40 -5.67
N ALA A 76 1.99 6.13 -6.78
CA ALA A 76 2.51 6.34 -8.13
C ALA A 76 2.88 7.81 -8.38
N GLU A 77 2.00 8.76 -8.04
CA GLU A 77 2.29 10.18 -8.14
C GLU A 77 3.49 10.62 -7.28
N ALA A 78 3.58 10.07 -6.06
CA ALA A 78 4.68 10.38 -5.15
C ALA A 78 6.02 9.87 -5.69
N ALA A 79 6.03 8.70 -6.33
CA ALA A 79 7.21 8.13 -6.97
C ALA A 79 7.68 9.01 -8.15
N GLU A 80 6.76 9.48 -9.02
CA GLU A 80 7.09 10.38 -10.13
C GLU A 80 7.69 11.72 -9.68
N ARG A 81 7.30 12.18 -8.49
CA ARG A 81 7.78 13.46 -7.90
C ARG A 81 8.96 13.31 -6.97
N GLU A 82 9.46 12.10 -6.79
CA GLU A 82 10.50 11.80 -5.78
C GLU A 82 10.13 12.34 -4.39
N GLU A 83 8.84 12.23 -4.02
CA GLU A 83 8.33 12.78 -2.78
C GLU A 83 9.01 12.15 -1.55
N ASP A 84 9.22 12.94 -0.51
CA ASP A 84 9.74 12.42 0.76
C ASP A 84 8.84 11.31 1.31
N PRO A 85 9.41 10.13 1.66
CA PRO A 85 8.63 9.00 2.17
C PRO A 85 7.74 9.32 3.36
N ALA A 86 8.19 10.20 4.24
CA ALA A 86 7.40 10.58 5.41
C ALA A 86 6.16 11.41 5.00
N VAL A 87 6.28 12.24 3.95
CA VAL A 87 5.14 12.97 3.39
C VAL A 87 4.15 12.00 2.73
N THR A 88 4.67 11.06 1.95
CA THR A 88 3.84 10.02 1.31
C THR A 88 3.14 9.17 2.37
N PHE A 89 3.87 8.76 3.41
CA PHE A 89 3.31 7.99 4.53
C PHE A 89 2.17 8.73 5.24
N ASP A 90 2.35 10.01 5.58
CA ASP A 90 1.31 10.83 6.23
C ASP A 90 0.04 10.90 5.37
N ARG A 91 0.18 11.00 4.06
CA ARG A 91 -0.96 11.03 3.13
C ARG A 91 -1.66 9.67 3.03
N VAL A 92 -0.90 8.58 2.99
CA VAL A 92 -1.46 7.20 3.03
C VAL A 92 -2.24 7.00 4.33
N ARG A 93 -1.65 7.37 5.46
CA ARG A 93 -2.29 7.28 6.77
C ARG A 93 -3.57 8.12 6.84
N ALA A 94 -3.56 9.33 6.28
CA ALA A 94 -4.75 10.18 6.23
C ALA A 94 -5.88 9.56 5.40
N ARG A 95 -5.57 8.90 4.28
CA ARG A 95 -6.56 8.20 3.46
C ARG A 95 -7.18 7.01 4.18
N TRP A 96 -6.33 6.22 4.84
CA TRP A 96 -6.82 5.12 5.67
C TRP A 96 -7.70 5.61 6.82
N ALA A 97 -7.27 6.63 7.56
CA ALA A 97 -8.02 7.19 8.66
C ALA A 97 -9.41 7.71 8.21
N ALA A 98 -9.46 8.40 7.07
CA ALA A 98 -10.72 8.86 6.49
C ALA A 98 -11.65 7.68 6.13
N ALA A 99 -11.12 6.61 5.54
CA ALA A 99 -11.89 5.40 5.21
C ALA A 99 -12.38 4.66 6.46
N ALA A 100 -11.60 4.71 7.55
CA ALA A 100 -11.93 4.09 8.84
C ALA A 100 -12.80 5.00 9.74
N GLY A 101 -13.06 6.25 9.35
CA GLY A 101 -13.78 7.22 10.20
C GLY A 101 -12.97 7.71 11.40
N LEU A 102 -11.65 7.73 11.27
CA LEU A 102 -10.71 8.13 12.32
C LEU A 102 -10.01 9.45 11.98
N SER A 103 -9.40 10.07 12.98
CA SER A 103 -8.48 11.19 12.75
C SER A 103 -7.09 10.68 12.36
N PRO A 104 -6.41 11.33 11.42
CA PRO A 104 -5.11 10.86 10.92
C PRO A 104 -3.94 11.01 11.91
N GLY A 105 -4.14 11.61 13.06
CA GLY A 105 -3.06 11.87 14.00
C GLY A 105 -2.11 13.01 13.55
N PRO A 106 -1.03 13.27 14.30
CA PRO A 106 -0.03 14.29 13.95
C PRO A 106 0.80 13.87 12.74
N SER A 107 1.31 14.84 12.00
CA SER A 107 2.19 14.59 10.85
C SER A 107 3.55 14.07 11.32
N LEU A 108 3.94 12.91 10.82
CA LEU A 108 5.28 12.34 11.03
C LEU A 108 6.35 13.18 10.31
N ALA A 109 6.06 13.59 9.07
CA ALA A 109 6.96 14.40 8.26
C ALA A 109 7.32 15.74 8.93
N ALA A 110 6.39 16.34 9.67
CA ALA A 110 6.63 17.60 10.38
C ALA A 110 7.64 17.45 11.53
N GLY A 111 7.80 16.24 12.08
CA GLY A 111 8.73 15.94 13.17
C GLY A 111 10.12 15.47 12.71
N LEU A 112 10.33 15.22 11.42
CA LEU A 112 11.58 14.69 10.88
C LEU A 112 12.42 15.78 10.18
N PRO A 113 13.75 15.77 10.34
CA PRO A 113 14.63 16.64 9.55
C PRO A 113 14.49 16.33 8.05
N ARG A 114 14.45 17.38 7.22
CA ARG A 114 14.34 17.22 5.76
C ARG A 114 15.62 16.66 5.12
N ASP A 115 16.76 16.95 5.73
CA ASP A 115 18.10 16.55 5.30
C ASP A 115 18.61 15.28 6.00
N ARG A 116 17.72 14.52 6.64
CA ARG A 116 18.09 13.27 7.30
C ARG A 116 18.67 12.26 6.31
N ALA A 117 19.66 11.51 6.76
CA ALA A 117 20.19 10.39 5.98
C ALA A 117 19.11 9.33 5.78
N ARG A 118 18.89 8.95 4.53
CA ARG A 118 17.93 7.90 4.15
C ARG A 118 18.67 6.74 3.51
N PRO A 119 18.21 5.50 3.71
CA PRO A 119 18.76 4.35 3.00
C PRO A 119 18.68 4.57 1.48
N PRO A 120 19.66 4.10 0.71
CA PRO A 120 19.54 4.08 -0.74
C PRO A 120 18.30 3.29 -1.15
N ARG A 121 17.53 3.84 -2.06
CA ARG A 121 16.38 3.14 -2.64
C ARG A 121 16.78 2.48 -3.94
N MET A 122 16.14 1.37 -4.22
CA MET A 122 16.21 0.77 -5.54
C MET A 122 15.52 1.71 -6.52
N THR A 123 16.23 2.10 -7.57
CA THR A 123 15.72 3.00 -8.62
C THR A 123 15.14 2.24 -9.80
N GLU A 124 15.19 0.91 -9.76
CA GLU A 124 14.62 0.06 -10.80
C GLU A 124 13.09 0.05 -10.69
N PRO A 125 12.38 0.14 -11.83
CA PRO A 125 10.93 0.02 -11.83
C PRO A 125 10.54 -1.44 -11.54
N TRP A 126 10.15 -1.71 -10.31
CA TRP A 126 9.62 -3.02 -9.87
C TRP A 126 8.14 -3.21 -10.18
N PHE A 127 7.59 -2.34 -11.00
CA PHE A 127 6.20 -2.40 -11.40
C PHE A 127 6.08 -3.28 -12.63
N CYS A 128 5.61 -4.48 -12.42
CA CYS A 128 5.09 -5.33 -13.47
C CYS A 128 3.62 -5.01 -13.72
#